data_d9f7edeb13475397befbdaa709cb1a5d
#
_entry.id   d9f7edeb13475397befbdaa709cb1a5d
#
_cell.length_a   1.000
_cell.length_b   1.000
_cell.length_c   1.000
_cell.angle_alpha   90.00
_cell.angle_beta   90.00
_cell.angle_gamma   90.00
#
_symmetry.space_group_name_H-M   'P 1'
#
loop_
_entity.id
_entity.type
_entity.pdbx_description
1 polymer ?
#
loop_
_entity_poly.entity_id
_entity_poly.type
_entity_poly.pdbx_seq_one_letter_code
_entity_poly.pdbx_strand_id
1 'polypeptide(L)' 'GLPAPFLLAKADGRLVERFTLIAQEAGVPVLRNGPLASALFPLDVGDYIPEEYFEIVARVFAFVKRIEET' A
#
# COMPACT_ATOMS: atom_id res chain seq x y z
N GLY A 1 1.45 -13.48 15.71
CA GLY A 1 1.62 -13.15 14.32
C GLY A 1 1.60 -11.66 14.07
N LEU A 2 1.84 -11.28 12.83
CA LEU A 2 1.75 -9.88 12.44
C LEU A 2 0.29 -9.44 12.44
N PRO A 3 0.02 -8.17 12.84
CA PRO A 3 -1.33 -7.65 12.74
C PRO A 3 -1.80 -7.64 11.27
N ALA A 4 -3.11 -7.76 11.06
CA ALA A 4 -3.67 -7.70 9.72
C ALA A 4 -3.42 -6.31 9.11
N PRO A 5 -3.09 -6.24 7.82
CA PRO A 5 -2.91 -4.96 7.16
C PRO A 5 -4.24 -4.21 7.05
N PHE A 6 -4.17 -2.89 7.11
CA PHE A 6 -5.36 -2.05 6.94
C PHE A 6 -5.03 -0.84 6.07
N LEU A 7 -6.08 -0.24 5.52
CA LEU A 7 -5.95 0.92 4.65
C LEU A 7 -5.78 2.19 5.49
N LEU A 8 -4.65 2.86 5.34
CA LEU A 8 -4.34 4.06 6.09
C LEU A 8 -4.81 5.33 5.39
N ALA A 9 -4.68 5.37 4.06
CA ALA A 9 -5.10 6.50 3.24
C ALA A 9 -5.31 6.05 1.81
N LYS A 10 -6.07 6.83 1.04
CA LYS A 10 -6.23 6.60 -0.39
C LYS A 10 -6.36 7.92 -1.13
N ALA A 11 -5.94 7.93 -2.39
CA ALA A 11 -5.97 9.12 -3.22
C ALA A 11 -6.24 8.74 -4.68
N ASP A 12 -6.86 9.64 -5.41
CA ASP A 12 -7.04 9.53 -6.85
C ASP A 12 -6.77 10.87 -7.53
N GLY A 13 -6.69 10.85 -8.85
CA GLY A 13 -6.50 12.05 -9.63
C GLY A 13 -5.23 12.82 -9.23
N ARG A 14 -5.38 14.11 -9.00
CA ARG A 14 -4.26 15.00 -8.69
C ARG A 14 -3.59 14.71 -7.35
N LEU A 15 -4.32 14.10 -6.43
CA LEU A 15 -3.77 13.78 -5.12
C LEU A 15 -2.74 12.65 -5.17
N VAL A 16 -2.75 11.82 -6.21
CA VAL A 16 -1.80 10.70 -6.34
C VAL A 16 -0.36 11.20 -6.36
N GLU A 17 -0.07 12.22 -7.16
CA GLU A 17 1.29 12.77 -7.23
C GLU A 17 1.72 13.33 -5.88
N ARG A 18 0.83 14.06 -5.22
CA ARG A 18 1.12 14.65 -3.92
C ARG A 18 1.38 13.60 -2.86
N PHE A 19 0.57 12.55 -2.82
CA PHE A 19 0.77 11.43 -1.91
C PHE A 19 2.08 10.71 -2.18
N THR A 20 2.42 10.53 -3.45
CA THR A 20 3.67 9.90 -3.85
C THR A 20 4.88 10.70 -3.37
N LEU A 21 4.84 12.02 -3.54
CA LEU A 21 5.93 12.89 -3.07
C LEU A 21 6.06 12.86 -1.55
N ILE A 22 4.95 12.91 -0.82
CA ILE A 22 4.95 12.85 0.63
C ILE A 22 5.53 11.51 1.10
N ALA A 23 5.12 10.42 0.47
CA ALA A 23 5.65 9.09 0.81
C ALA A 23 7.16 9.02 0.57
N GLN A 24 7.63 9.52 -0.56
CA GLN A 24 9.06 9.53 -0.87
C GLN A 24 9.85 10.36 0.13
N GLU A 25 9.35 11.54 0.50
CA GLU A 25 10.00 12.39 1.49
C GLU A 25 10.03 11.75 2.88
N ALA A 26 9.01 10.97 3.21
CA ALA A 26 8.92 10.27 4.48
C ALA A 26 9.69 8.94 4.50
N GLY A 27 10.30 8.56 3.39
CA GLY A 27 11.02 7.28 3.28
C GLY A 27 10.10 6.06 3.17
N VAL A 28 8.84 6.26 2.77
CA VAL A 28 7.90 5.16 2.57
C VAL A 28 8.06 4.62 1.15
N PRO A 29 8.34 3.31 0.98
CA PRO A 29 8.46 2.72 -0.35
C PRO A 29 7.16 2.85 -1.16
N VAL A 30 7.29 3.14 -2.44
CA VAL A 30 6.16 3.27 -3.36
C VAL A 30 6.28 2.22 -4.44
N LEU A 31 5.31 1.33 -4.50
CA LEU A 31 5.25 0.28 -5.51
C LEU A 31 4.07 0.53 -6.44
N ARG A 32 4.31 0.33 -7.73
CA ARG A 32 3.27 0.48 -8.75
C ARG A 32 2.61 -0.85 -9.00
N ASN A 33 1.34 -0.95 -8.66
CA ASN A 33 0.51 -2.12 -8.94
C ASN A 33 -0.93 -1.63 -9.17
N GLY A 34 -1.23 -1.30 -10.43
CA GLY A 34 -2.53 -0.78 -10.80
C GLY A 34 -3.69 -1.70 -10.42
N PRO A 35 -3.65 -2.99 -10.77
CA PRO A 35 -4.73 -3.91 -10.40
C PRO A 35 -4.98 -3.98 -8.89
N LEU A 36 -3.93 -4.05 -8.08
CA LEU A 36 -4.08 -4.09 -6.63
C LEU A 36 -4.64 -2.76 -6.10
N ALA A 37 -4.11 -1.64 -6.57
CA ALA A 37 -4.59 -0.33 -6.17
C ALA A 37 -6.08 -0.16 -6.50
N SER A 38 -6.51 -0.57 -7.68
CA SER A 38 -7.91 -0.52 -8.08
C SER A 38 -8.79 -1.42 -7.22
N ALA A 39 -8.29 -2.59 -6.84
CA ALA A 39 -9.02 -3.52 -5.99
C ALA A 39 -9.20 -2.98 -4.56
N LEU A 40 -8.22 -2.24 -4.06
CA LEU A 40 -8.25 -1.70 -2.70
C LEU A 40 -8.96 -0.35 -2.59
N PHE A 41 -9.09 0.39 -3.68
CA PHE A 41 -9.66 1.74 -3.65
C PHE A 41 -11.09 1.81 -3.11
N PRO A 42 -11.98 0.83 -3.36
CA PRO A 42 -13.34 0.87 -2.79
C PRO A 42 -13.41 0.74 -1.27
N LEU A 43 -12.32 0.29 -0.62
CA LEU A 43 -12.30 0.18 0.84
C LEU A 43 -12.30 1.56 1.48
N ASP A 44 -12.84 1.64 2.69
CA ASP A 44 -12.76 2.86 3.49
C ASP A 44 -11.44 2.94 4.24
N VAL A 45 -10.97 4.15 4.47
CA VAL A 45 -9.78 4.36 5.31
C VAL A 45 -10.03 3.77 6.69
N GLY A 46 -9.09 2.99 7.18
CA GLY A 46 -9.21 2.26 8.42
C GLY A 46 -9.71 0.84 8.28
N ASP A 47 -10.25 0.46 7.12
CA ASP A 47 -10.71 -0.91 6.89
C ASP A 47 -9.52 -1.86 6.80
N TYR A 48 -9.69 -3.07 7.32
CA TYR A 48 -8.74 -4.14 7.10
C TYR A 48 -8.78 -4.61 5.65
N ILE A 49 -7.60 -4.97 5.14
CA ILE A 49 -7.50 -5.56 3.81
C ILE A 49 -8.18 -6.92 3.82
N PRO A 50 -9.08 -7.23 2.86
CA PRO A 50 -9.74 -8.54 2.78
C PRO A 50 -8.74 -9.69 2.63
N GLU A 51 -9.06 -10.83 3.21
CA GLU A 51 -8.20 -12.02 3.17
C GLU A 51 -7.80 -12.43 1.76
N GLU A 52 -8.69 -12.24 0.79
CA GLU A 52 -8.42 -12.58 -0.61
C GLU A 52 -7.21 -11.86 -1.19
N TYR A 53 -6.79 -10.75 -0.58
CA TYR A 53 -5.62 -9.98 -1.01
C TYR A 53 -4.39 -10.19 -0.12
N PHE A 54 -4.48 -11.01 0.92
CA PHE A 54 -3.38 -11.18 1.87
C PHE A 54 -2.10 -11.68 1.22
N GLU A 55 -2.21 -12.64 0.32
CA GLU A 55 -1.03 -13.19 -0.34
C GLU A 55 -0.28 -12.14 -1.14
N ILE A 56 -1.02 -11.33 -1.91
CA ILE A 56 -0.43 -10.31 -2.76
C ILE A 56 0.18 -9.17 -1.92
N VAL A 57 -0.50 -8.78 -0.85
CA VAL A 57 -0.02 -7.74 0.07
C VAL A 57 1.22 -8.23 0.83
N ALA A 58 1.24 -9.50 1.22
CA ALA A 58 2.41 -10.09 1.87
C ALA A 58 3.63 -10.08 0.95
N ARG A 59 3.45 -10.31 -0.35
CA ARG A 59 4.54 -10.21 -1.32
C ARG A 59 5.08 -8.79 -1.43
N VAL A 60 4.20 -7.79 -1.39
CA VAL A 60 4.58 -6.38 -1.39
C VAL A 60 5.43 -6.07 -0.16
N PHE A 61 5.00 -6.48 1.02
CA PHE A 61 5.75 -6.26 2.25
C PHE A 61 7.11 -6.98 2.25
N ALA A 62 7.16 -8.19 1.71
CA ALA A 62 8.42 -8.92 1.57
C ALA A 62 9.40 -8.19 0.65
N PHE A 63 8.91 -7.64 -0.45
CA PHE A 63 9.70 -6.84 -1.38
C PHE A 63 10.23 -5.57 -0.71
N VAL A 64 9.38 -4.86 0.01
CA VAL A 64 9.76 -3.65 0.76
C VAL A 64 10.84 -3.98 1.80
N LYS A 65 10.68 -5.07 2.52
CA LYS A 65 11.67 -5.50 3.51
C LYS A 65 13.03 -5.75 2.87
N ARG A 66 13.08 -6.34 1.68
CA ARG A 66 14.34 -6.53 0.96
C ARG A 66 15.01 -5.22 0.61
N ILE A 67 14.24 -4.24 0.17
CA ILE A 67 14.77 -2.92 -0.15
C ILE A 67 15.38 -2.27 1.09
N GLU A 68 14.70 -2.37 2.22
CA GLU A 68 15.18 -1.79 3.48
C GLU A 68 16.41 -2.48 4.04
N GLU A 69 16.61 -3.76 3.74
CA GLU A 69 17.78 -4.53 4.18
C GLU A 69 19.03 -4.31 3.32
N THR A 70 18.87 -3.71 2.16
CA THR A 70 19.99 -3.39 1.27
C THR A 70 20.42 -1.95 1.43
#